data_f8b765772eafe05249db738cd6752bf1
#
_entry.id   f8b765772eafe05249db738cd6752bf1
#
_cell.length_a   1.000
_cell.length_b   1.000
_cell.length_c   1.000
_cell.angle_alpha   90.00
_cell.angle_beta   90.00
_cell.angle_gamma   90.00
#
_symmetry.space_group_name_H-M   'P 1'
#
loop_
_entity.id
_entity.type
_entity.pdbx_description
1 polymer ?
#
loop_
_entity_poly.entity_id
_entity_poly.type
_entity_poly.pdbx_seq_one_letter_code
_entity_poly.pdbx_strand_id
1 'polypeptide(L)'
;MKILINQVATSESLFLEEDIDPAQLDLETELIKFDSVLKLKAHAVKVTDALVVDLNIKAKLHASCSRCLDEFGWELNKDVRLDYSLQTSITFIDLNPEIREEIILDYPIKPLCNLSWKGLCIKCGNNLNQDTPRLSDLRGCCLGKQGGCNCGST
;
A
#
# COMPACT_ATOMS: atom_id res chain seq x y z
N MET A 1 -1.35 -8.27 15.73
CA MET A 1 -0.59 -9.55 15.88
C MET A 1 0.30 -9.49 17.11
N LYS A 2 0.21 -10.49 18.00
CA LYS A 2 1.02 -10.55 19.25
C LYS A 2 1.73 -11.89 19.36
N ILE A 3 3.01 -11.86 19.71
CA ILE A 3 3.83 -13.04 19.92
C ILE A 3 4.10 -13.20 21.41
N LEU A 4 3.71 -14.35 21.97
CA LEU A 4 4.04 -14.70 23.35
C LEU A 4 5.42 -15.35 23.40
N ILE A 5 6.34 -14.78 24.18
CA ILE A 5 7.73 -15.25 24.27
C ILE A 5 7.80 -16.71 24.78
N ASN A 6 6.88 -17.09 25.67
CA ASN A 6 6.82 -18.46 26.19
C ASN A 6 6.56 -19.50 25.09
N GLN A 7 5.83 -19.17 24.04
CA GLN A 7 5.57 -20.08 22.91
C GLN A 7 6.81 -20.30 22.07
N VAL A 8 7.61 -19.25 21.87
CA VAL A 8 8.87 -19.35 21.14
C VAL A 8 9.97 -20.01 21.97
N ALA A 9 9.94 -19.87 23.30
CA ALA A 9 10.91 -20.52 24.20
C ALA A 9 10.75 -22.05 24.22
N THR A 10 9.54 -22.55 23.95
CA THR A 10 9.23 -24.00 23.95
C THR A 10 9.49 -24.63 22.57
N SER A 11 9.46 -23.85 21.51
CA SER A 11 9.67 -24.28 20.12
C SER A 11 10.86 -23.52 19.52
N GLU A 12 11.71 -24.19 18.75
CA GLU A 12 12.85 -23.53 18.07
C GLU A 12 12.39 -22.48 17.04
N SER A 13 11.16 -22.62 16.53
CA SER A 13 10.54 -21.68 15.60
C SER A 13 9.03 -21.65 15.77
N LEU A 14 8.42 -20.51 15.54
CA LEU A 14 6.97 -20.29 15.60
C LEU A 14 6.49 -19.68 14.30
N PHE A 15 5.51 -20.34 13.65
CA PHE A 15 4.82 -19.82 12.48
C PHE A 15 3.44 -19.32 12.89
N LEU A 16 3.14 -18.09 12.53
CA LEU A 16 1.84 -17.46 12.78
C LEU A 16 1.29 -16.90 11.48
N GLU A 17 0.01 -17.11 11.25
CA GLU A 17 -0.75 -16.47 10.18
C GLU A 17 -1.93 -15.75 10.81
N GLU A 18 -2.13 -14.50 10.43
CA GLU A 18 -3.23 -13.68 10.94
C GLU A 18 -3.76 -12.77 9.84
N ASP A 19 -5.08 -12.67 9.75
CA ASP A 19 -5.75 -11.72 8.87
C ASP A 19 -6.20 -10.52 9.73
N ILE A 20 -5.67 -9.32 9.43
CA ILE A 20 -5.98 -8.10 10.18
C ILE A 20 -6.76 -7.14 9.28
N ASP A 21 -7.81 -6.53 9.84
CA ASP A 21 -8.54 -5.47 9.19
C ASP A 21 -7.67 -4.19 9.12
N PRO A 22 -7.46 -3.60 7.92
CA PRO A 22 -6.71 -2.36 7.74
C PRO A 22 -7.17 -1.20 8.64
N ALA A 23 -8.48 -1.14 8.94
CA ALA A 23 -9.06 -0.14 9.81
C ALA A 23 -8.52 -0.21 11.26
N GLN A 24 -8.13 -1.40 11.74
CA GLN A 24 -7.56 -1.55 13.08
C GLN A 24 -6.15 -0.96 13.21
N LEU A 25 -5.45 -0.83 12.09
CA LEU A 25 -4.10 -0.26 12.02
C LEU A 25 -4.08 1.18 11.50
N ASP A 26 -5.25 1.78 11.24
CA ASP A 26 -5.38 3.14 10.69
C ASP A 26 -4.46 3.36 9.48
N LEU A 27 -4.60 2.47 8.48
CA LEU A 27 -3.77 2.44 7.27
C LEU A 27 -4.41 3.18 6.10
N GLU A 28 -5.71 3.40 6.14
CA GLU A 28 -6.43 4.03 5.05
C GLU A 28 -6.20 5.54 5.02
N THR A 29 -6.05 6.06 3.81
CA THR A 29 -5.92 7.49 3.53
C THR A 29 -6.95 7.93 2.50
N GLU A 30 -7.03 9.24 2.21
CA GLU A 30 -7.90 9.76 1.14
C GLU A 30 -7.55 9.18 -0.24
N LEU A 31 -6.27 8.84 -0.47
CA LEU A 31 -5.76 8.38 -1.76
C LEU A 31 -5.60 6.85 -1.84
N ILE A 32 -5.58 6.16 -0.71
CA ILE A 32 -5.30 4.72 -0.62
C ILE A 32 -6.36 4.06 0.24
N LYS A 33 -7.04 3.07 -0.33
CA LYS A 33 -8.04 2.25 0.36
C LYS A 33 -7.76 0.78 0.15
N PHE A 34 -8.09 -0.03 1.13
CA PHE A 34 -7.88 -1.48 1.08
C PHE A 34 -9.13 -2.20 0.59
N ASP A 35 -8.95 -3.14 -0.35
CA ASP A 35 -10.03 -3.99 -0.87
C ASP A 35 -10.21 -5.25 -0.06
N SER A 36 -9.19 -5.63 0.69
CA SER A 36 -9.14 -6.89 1.42
C SER A 36 -8.42 -6.74 2.74
N VAL A 37 -8.62 -7.71 3.62
CA VAL A 37 -7.85 -7.86 4.84
C VAL A 37 -6.36 -8.02 4.54
N LEU A 38 -5.53 -7.55 5.45
CA LEU A 38 -4.09 -7.76 5.46
C LEU A 38 -3.81 -9.22 5.82
N LYS A 39 -3.13 -9.93 4.94
CA LYS A 39 -2.66 -11.28 5.21
C LYS A 39 -1.23 -11.20 5.72
N LEU A 40 -1.05 -11.59 6.95
CA LEU A 40 0.24 -11.56 7.64
C LEU A 40 0.72 -12.98 7.89
N LYS A 41 1.98 -13.24 7.56
CA LYS A 41 2.66 -14.49 7.88
C LYS A 41 3.94 -14.13 8.62
N ALA A 42 4.05 -14.55 9.86
CA ALA A 42 5.22 -14.31 10.68
C ALA A 42 5.93 -15.64 10.99
N HIS A 43 7.22 -15.64 10.83
CA HIS A 43 8.11 -16.71 11.26
C HIS A 43 9.05 -16.17 12.32
N ALA A 44 8.84 -16.55 13.56
CA ALA A 44 9.62 -16.08 14.70
C ALA A 44 10.60 -17.18 15.15
N VAL A 45 11.86 -16.80 15.28
CA VAL A 45 12.94 -17.69 15.74
C VAL A 45 13.68 -17.02 16.90
N LYS A 46 13.87 -17.77 17.99
CA LYS A 46 14.69 -17.32 19.10
C LYS A 46 16.15 -17.66 18.85
N VAL A 47 17.01 -16.67 18.91
CA VAL A 47 18.45 -16.81 18.76
C VAL A 47 19.12 -16.23 20.01
N THR A 48 19.53 -17.11 20.93
CA THR A 48 20.12 -16.74 22.23
C THR A 48 19.23 -15.75 23.01
N ASP A 49 19.56 -14.45 23.04
CA ASP A 49 18.86 -13.40 23.76
C ASP A 49 18.08 -12.46 22.82
N ALA A 50 17.89 -12.86 21.58
CA ALA A 50 17.14 -12.09 20.57
C ALA A 50 16.02 -12.95 19.98
N LEU A 51 14.94 -12.27 19.59
CA LEU A 51 13.87 -12.83 18.77
C LEU A 51 13.95 -12.21 17.39
N VAL A 52 14.16 -13.04 16.39
CA VAL A 52 14.12 -12.64 14.97
C VAL A 52 12.76 -13.02 14.43
N VAL A 53 12.08 -12.05 13.80
CA VAL A 53 10.77 -12.23 13.20
C VAL A 53 10.85 -11.87 11.73
N ASP A 54 10.72 -12.85 10.86
CA ASP A 54 10.55 -12.67 9.44
C ASP A 54 9.04 -12.56 9.16
N LEU A 55 8.60 -11.39 8.68
CA LEU A 55 7.19 -11.06 8.45
C LEU A 55 6.95 -10.84 6.97
N ASN A 56 5.99 -11.58 6.38
CA ASN A 56 5.48 -11.34 5.05
C ASN A 56 4.10 -10.68 5.14
N ILE A 57 3.94 -9.56 4.47
CA ILE A 57 2.72 -8.74 4.45
C ILE A 57 2.16 -8.75 3.04
N LYS A 58 0.90 -9.16 2.87
CA LYS A 58 0.19 -9.12 1.58
C LYS A 58 -1.15 -8.46 1.72
N ALA A 59 -1.44 -7.53 0.81
CA ALA A 59 -2.74 -6.89 0.72
C ALA A 59 -3.05 -6.45 -0.71
N LYS A 60 -4.36 -6.31 -1.00
CA LYS A 60 -4.84 -5.66 -2.22
C LYS A 60 -5.46 -4.34 -1.84
N LEU A 61 -5.10 -3.30 -2.56
CA LEU A 61 -5.56 -1.95 -2.30
C LEU A 61 -5.80 -1.19 -3.61
N HIS A 62 -6.62 -0.17 -3.53
CA HIS A 62 -6.85 0.81 -4.59
C HIS A 62 -6.17 2.12 -4.23
N ALA A 63 -5.56 2.74 -5.23
CA ALA A 63 -4.98 4.07 -5.09
C ALA A 63 -5.54 5.00 -6.18
N SER A 64 -5.78 6.27 -5.82
CA SER A 64 -6.14 7.31 -6.78
C SER A 64 -4.89 7.88 -7.42
N CYS A 65 -4.83 7.86 -8.75
CA CYS A 65 -3.70 8.41 -9.49
C CYS A 65 -3.58 9.92 -9.30
N SER A 66 -2.42 10.39 -8.86
CA SER A 66 -2.17 11.83 -8.64
C SER A 66 -2.19 12.68 -9.93
N ARG A 67 -2.24 12.04 -11.11
CA ARG A 67 -2.17 12.72 -12.40
C ARG A 67 -3.48 12.74 -13.17
N CYS A 68 -4.24 11.63 -13.17
CA CYS A 68 -5.51 11.52 -13.91
C CYS A 68 -6.72 11.33 -13.00
N LEU A 69 -6.52 11.17 -11.69
CA LEU A 69 -7.53 10.92 -10.65
C LEU A 69 -8.31 9.61 -10.85
N ASP A 70 -7.90 8.77 -11.79
CA ASP A 70 -8.49 7.43 -11.96
C ASP A 70 -8.01 6.51 -10.83
N GLU A 71 -8.89 5.64 -10.39
CA GLU A 71 -8.54 4.60 -9.42
C GLU A 71 -7.85 3.42 -10.11
N PHE A 72 -6.84 2.88 -9.47
CA PHE A 72 -6.14 1.70 -9.96
C PHE A 72 -5.79 0.74 -8.82
N GLY A 73 -5.86 -0.56 -9.11
CA GLY A 73 -5.47 -1.60 -8.16
C GLY A 73 -3.96 -1.67 -7.98
N TRP A 74 -3.54 -1.83 -6.74
CA TRP A 74 -2.15 -2.05 -6.38
C TRP A 74 -2.06 -3.21 -5.38
N GLU A 75 -1.08 -4.08 -5.57
CA GLU A 75 -0.80 -5.19 -4.67
C GLU A 75 0.42 -4.87 -3.82
N LEU A 76 0.22 -4.87 -2.50
CA LEU A 76 1.29 -4.80 -1.52
C LEU A 76 1.79 -6.22 -1.25
N ASN A 77 3.07 -6.45 -1.41
CA ASN A 77 3.75 -7.68 -1.02
C ASN A 77 5.13 -7.32 -0.49
N LYS A 78 5.29 -7.36 0.83
CA LYS A 78 6.50 -6.90 1.51
C LYS A 78 6.98 -7.94 2.50
N ASP A 79 8.29 -8.19 2.47
CA ASP A 79 8.99 -8.99 3.44
C ASP A 79 9.78 -8.07 4.36
N VAL A 80 9.59 -8.23 5.65
CA VAL A 80 10.21 -7.40 6.70
C VAL A 80 10.88 -8.33 7.70
N ARG A 81 12.08 -7.95 8.14
CA ARG A 81 12.78 -8.64 9.21
C ARG A 81 12.91 -7.71 10.41
N LEU A 82 12.43 -8.18 11.55
CA LEU A 82 12.42 -7.47 12.80
C LEU A 82 13.25 -8.22 13.83
N ASP A 83 14.11 -7.52 14.54
CA ASP A 83 14.98 -8.07 15.58
C ASP A 83 14.62 -7.45 16.94
N TYR A 84 14.26 -8.29 17.91
CA TYR A 84 13.91 -7.85 19.26
C TYR A 84 14.88 -8.43 20.27
N SER A 85 15.45 -7.58 21.14
CA SER A 85 16.23 -8.03 22.29
C SER A 85 15.29 -8.56 23.37
N LEU A 86 15.47 -9.82 23.77
CA LEU A 86 14.69 -10.43 24.82
C LEU A 86 15.24 -10.05 26.18
N GLN A 87 14.60 -9.10 26.86
CA GLN A 87 14.85 -8.81 28.27
C GLN A 87 13.95 -9.70 29.13
N THR A 88 14.45 -10.09 30.29
CA THR A 88 13.81 -11.07 31.20
C THR A 88 12.40 -10.69 31.65
N SER A 89 11.96 -9.45 31.46
CA SER A 89 10.67 -8.92 31.88
C SER A 89 9.61 -8.86 30.79
N ILE A 90 9.96 -9.14 29.53
CA ILE A 90 9.02 -9.03 28.40
C ILE A 90 8.25 -10.36 28.27
N THR A 91 6.93 -10.32 28.37
CA THR A 91 6.06 -11.48 28.26
C THR A 91 5.52 -11.67 26.84
N PHE A 92 5.28 -10.59 26.11
CA PHE A 92 4.78 -10.57 24.73
C PHE A 92 5.39 -9.43 23.92
N ILE A 93 5.42 -9.59 22.62
CA ILE A 93 5.80 -8.57 21.65
C ILE A 93 4.57 -8.28 20.78
N ASP A 94 4.19 -7.00 20.65
CA ASP A 94 3.13 -6.55 19.74
C ASP A 94 3.77 -6.06 18.44
N LEU A 95 3.45 -6.71 17.34
CA LEU A 95 3.97 -6.38 16.00
C LEU A 95 3.13 -5.33 15.27
N ASN A 96 1.98 -4.92 15.81
CA ASN A 96 1.08 -4.00 15.13
C ASN A 96 1.72 -2.63 14.80
N PRO A 97 2.48 -2.01 15.71
CA PRO A 97 3.14 -0.73 15.42
C PRO A 97 4.12 -0.83 14.25
N GLU A 98 4.97 -1.87 14.26
CA GLU A 98 5.98 -2.10 13.23
C GLU A 98 5.33 -2.45 11.89
N ILE A 99 4.28 -3.28 11.88
CA ILE A 99 3.51 -3.60 10.68
C ILE A 99 2.93 -2.32 10.07
N ARG A 100 2.35 -1.45 10.90
CA ARG A 100 1.79 -0.17 10.47
C ARG A 100 2.85 0.72 9.87
N GLU A 101 3.98 0.88 10.54
CA GLU A 101 5.11 1.70 10.09
C GLU A 101 5.64 1.22 8.73
N GLU A 102 5.91 -0.07 8.61
CA GLU A 102 6.44 -0.69 7.41
C GLU A 102 5.51 -0.55 6.20
N ILE A 103 4.19 -0.65 6.40
CA ILE A 103 3.21 -0.46 5.34
C ILE A 103 3.15 1.01 4.90
N ILE A 104 3.14 1.96 5.85
CA ILE A 104 3.06 3.39 5.54
C ILE A 104 4.34 3.84 4.80
N LEU A 105 5.50 3.33 5.17
CA LEU A 105 6.76 3.66 4.50
C LEU A 105 6.81 3.16 3.05
N ASP A 106 6.03 2.14 2.72
CA ASP A 106 5.95 1.60 1.35
C ASP A 106 4.97 2.38 0.45
N TYR A 107 4.18 3.28 1.02
CA TYR A 107 3.24 4.08 0.23
C TYR A 107 3.98 5.01 -0.73
N PRO A 108 3.60 5.01 -2.01
CA PRO A 108 4.18 5.95 -2.96
C PRO A 108 3.77 7.38 -2.62
N ILE A 109 4.72 8.30 -2.57
CA ILE A 109 4.47 9.74 -2.35
C ILE A 109 3.51 10.29 -3.41
N LYS A 110 3.57 9.76 -4.64
CA LYS A 110 2.68 10.09 -5.75
C LYS A 110 2.25 8.79 -6.43
N PRO A 111 1.08 8.24 -6.09
CA PRO A 111 0.56 7.08 -6.78
C PRO A 111 0.26 7.43 -8.24
N LEU A 112 0.80 6.65 -9.16
CA LEU A 112 0.61 6.81 -10.60
C LEU A 112 0.14 5.50 -11.20
N CYS A 113 -0.99 5.53 -11.90
CA CYS A 113 -1.51 4.35 -12.59
C CYS A 113 -0.61 3.90 -13.75
N ASN A 114 0.08 4.85 -14.39
CA ASN A 114 1.08 4.58 -15.43
C ASN A 114 2.03 5.78 -15.56
N LEU A 115 3.33 5.51 -15.69
CA LEU A 115 4.37 6.54 -15.83
C LEU A 115 4.29 7.32 -17.15
N SER A 116 3.83 6.69 -18.23
CA SER A 116 3.76 7.27 -19.58
C SER A 116 2.49 8.08 -19.84
N TRP A 117 1.49 8.05 -18.95
CA TRP A 117 0.22 8.71 -19.17
C TRP A 117 0.29 10.22 -18.96
N LYS A 118 -0.44 10.97 -19.82
CA LYS A 118 -0.40 12.42 -19.87
C LYS A 118 -1.18 13.08 -18.72
N GLY A 119 -2.17 12.38 -18.14
CA GLY A 119 -2.99 12.89 -17.06
C GLY A 119 -4.16 13.76 -17.51
N LEU A 120 -4.53 14.75 -16.69
CA LEU A 120 -5.64 15.66 -16.98
C LEU A 120 -5.14 16.88 -17.76
N CYS A 121 -5.98 17.38 -18.67
CA CYS A 121 -5.74 18.65 -19.35
C CYS A 121 -5.85 19.82 -18.36
N ILE A 122 -4.84 20.66 -18.29
CA ILE A 122 -4.80 21.83 -17.38
C ILE A 122 -5.85 22.93 -17.72
N LYS A 123 -6.40 22.91 -18.94
CA LYS A 123 -7.37 23.92 -19.39
C LYS A 123 -8.82 23.46 -19.21
N CYS A 124 -9.12 22.18 -19.45
CA CYS A 124 -10.49 21.66 -19.44
C CYS A 124 -10.72 20.51 -18.45
N GLY A 125 -9.67 20.00 -17.80
CA GLY A 125 -9.78 18.88 -16.84
C GLY A 125 -10.01 17.50 -17.45
N ASN A 126 -10.10 17.38 -18.78
CA ASN A 126 -10.34 16.09 -19.42
C ASN A 126 -9.13 15.17 -19.29
N ASN A 127 -9.40 13.86 -19.11
CA ASN A 127 -8.36 12.86 -19.09
C ASN A 127 -7.77 12.65 -20.49
N LEU A 128 -6.50 13.01 -20.67
CA LEU A 128 -5.80 12.95 -21.95
C LEU A 128 -5.42 11.51 -22.37
N ASN A 129 -5.69 10.56 -21.52
CA ASN A 129 -5.42 9.13 -21.77
C ASN A 129 -6.66 8.40 -22.30
N GLN A 130 -7.84 9.06 -22.27
CA GLN A 130 -9.08 8.50 -22.81
C GLN A 130 -9.31 9.04 -24.22
N ASP A 131 -9.49 8.13 -25.18
CA ASP A 131 -9.70 8.49 -26.60
C ASP A 131 -11.09 9.10 -26.88
N THR A 132 -12.01 9.07 -25.93
CA THR A 132 -13.37 9.61 -26.06
C THR A 132 -13.63 10.71 -25.05
N PRO A 133 -13.69 12.01 -25.47
CA PRO A 133 -14.20 13.05 -24.62
C PRO A 133 -15.68 12.79 -24.28
N ARG A 134 -16.06 12.88 -23.01
CA ARG A 134 -17.49 12.81 -22.64
C ARG A 134 -18.23 13.97 -23.29
N LEU A 135 -19.42 13.69 -23.83
CA LEU A 135 -20.26 14.68 -24.54
C LEU A 135 -20.56 15.94 -23.69
N SER A 136 -20.46 15.85 -22.37
CA SER A 136 -20.63 16.97 -21.42
C SER A 136 -19.49 17.99 -21.42
N ASP A 137 -18.32 17.61 -21.95
CA ASP A 137 -17.06 18.39 -21.80
C ASP A 137 -16.66 19.12 -23.07
N LEU A 138 -17.58 19.26 -24.03
CA LEU A 138 -17.38 19.96 -25.32
C LEU A 138 -17.21 21.50 -25.20
N ARG A 139 -16.59 21.97 -24.13
CA ARG A 139 -16.17 23.37 -24.03
C ARG A 139 -14.81 23.58 -24.71
N GLY A 140 -14.80 23.53 -26.02
CA GLY A 140 -13.84 24.29 -26.86
C GLY A 140 -12.36 23.87 -26.88
N CYS A 141 -11.86 23.07 -25.96
CA CYS A 141 -10.43 22.78 -25.87
C CYS A 141 -9.98 21.49 -26.60
N CYS A 142 -10.89 20.51 -26.78
CA CYS A 142 -10.55 19.18 -27.29
C CYS A 142 -11.15 18.81 -28.64
N LEU A 143 -11.62 19.80 -29.43
CA LEU A 143 -12.19 19.61 -30.77
C LEU A 143 -11.11 19.60 -31.88
N GLY A 144 -10.00 18.89 -31.68
CA GLY A 144 -9.06 18.57 -32.74
C GLY A 144 -9.47 17.31 -33.45
N LYS A 145 -9.76 17.35 -34.74
CA LYS A 145 -9.87 16.19 -35.63
C LYS A 145 -8.55 15.42 -35.57
N GLN A 146 -8.53 14.28 -34.92
CA GLN A 146 -7.44 13.34 -34.65
C GLN A 146 -7.01 13.35 -33.16
N GLY A 147 -7.88 12.75 -32.30
CA GLY A 147 -7.49 12.03 -31.07
C GLY A 147 -6.57 12.71 -30.04
N GLY A 148 -6.45 14.02 -29.98
CA GLY A 148 -5.60 14.68 -29.00
C GLY A 148 -6.11 16.07 -28.64
N CYS A 149 -6.16 16.40 -27.35
CA CYS A 149 -6.29 17.79 -26.90
C CYS A 149 -5.12 18.60 -27.44
N ASN A 150 -5.36 19.46 -28.44
CA ASN A 150 -4.34 20.40 -28.90
C ASN A 150 -4.30 21.61 -27.95
N CYS A 151 -3.82 21.38 -26.74
CA CYS A 151 -3.47 22.43 -25.80
C CYS A 151 -2.14 23.01 -26.27
N GLY A 152 -2.21 23.84 -27.32
CA GLY A 152 -1.04 24.44 -27.96
C GLY A 152 -0.08 25.08 -26.96
N SER A 153 1.17 24.75 -27.15
CA SER A 153 2.35 25.44 -26.63
C SER A 153 2.24 26.95 -26.93
N THR A 154 2.23 27.74 -25.93
CA THR A 154 2.71 29.15 -25.98
C THR A 154 3.81 29.24 -24.95
#